data_4d582a209cc7e24dfa6bda000b8a985f
#
_entry.id   4d582a209cc7e24dfa6bda000b8a985f
#
_cell.length_a   1.000
_cell.length_b   1.000
_cell.length_c   1.000
_cell.angle_alpha   90.00
_cell.angle_beta   90.00
_cell.angle_gamma   90.00
#
_symmetry.space_group_name_H-M   'P 1'
#
loop_
_entity.id
_entity.type
_entity.pdbx_description
1 polymer ?
#
loop_
_entity_poly.entity_id
_entity_poly.type
_entity_poly.pdbx_seq_one_letter_code
_entity_poly.pdbx_strand_id
1 'polypeptide(L)'
;MQEIPQIDITLTTETYLGDLVIRRLDVIACECVLGVNVLRDFKSAFTNIIGGRSEGLQNSLKEAKQTVFDELKIEAHKLGANAVIGIDLDYQELNGKGGDMLMLVASGTAVILDEGQTS
;
A
#
# COMPACT_ATOMS: atom_id res chain seq x y z
N MET A 1 -21.92 9.08 -2.37
CA MET A 1 -20.55 8.83 -1.87
C MET A 1 -20.57 7.72 -0.86
N GLN A 2 -19.78 6.71 -1.12
CA GLN A 2 -19.74 5.58 -0.21
C GLN A 2 -18.71 5.83 0.86
N GLU A 3 -19.14 5.70 2.07
CA GLU A 3 -18.21 5.70 3.16
C GLU A 3 -17.49 4.38 3.19
N ILE A 4 -16.18 4.46 3.33
CA ILE A 4 -15.39 3.26 3.52
C ILE A 4 -15.68 2.78 4.93
N PRO A 5 -16.16 1.55 5.11
CA PRO A 5 -16.42 1.07 6.46
C PRO A 5 -15.12 1.04 7.24
N GLN A 6 -15.21 1.32 8.52
CA GLN A 6 -14.06 1.21 9.37
C GLN A 6 -13.70 -0.25 9.51
N ILE A 7 -12.63 -0.62 8.84
CA ILE A 7 -12.16 -1.99 8.85
C ILE A 7 -10.98 -2.05 9.79
N ASP A 8 -11.13 -2.85 10.83
CA ASP A 8 -10.08 -2.98 11.84
C ASP A 8 -9.13 -4.11 11.45
N ILE A 9 -8.22 -3.79 10.56
CA ILE A 9 -7.22 -4.73 10.06
C ILE A 9 -5.85 -4.17 10.41
N THR A 10 -5.03 -4.97 11.03
CA THR A 10 -3.65 -4.59 11.33
C THR A 10 -2.80 -4.75 10.08
N LEU A 11 -2.07 -3.71 9.71
CA LEU A 11 -1.13 -3.75 8.61
C LEU A 11 0.29 -3.66 9.17
N THR A 12 1.16 -4.56 8.75
CA THR A 12 2.54 -4.53 9.23
C THR A 12 3.49 -5.05 8.18
N THR A 13 4.70 -4.53 8.19
CA THR A 13 5.77 -5.03 7.33
C THR A 13 6.47 -6.25 7.92
N GLU A 14 6.20 -6.57 9.17
CA GLU A 14 6.78 -7.76 9.80
C GLU A 14 6.37 -9.00 9.03
N THR A 15 7.35 -9.88 8.83
CA THR A 15 7.11 -11.12 8.09
C THR A 15 6.99 -12.32 9.01
N TYR A 16 7.46 -12.20 10.24
CA TYR A 16 7.43 -13.31 11.19
C TYR A 16 6.81 -12.84 12.49
N LEU A 17 5.69 -13.42 12.82
CA LEU A 17 4.98 -13.11 14.06
C LEU A 17 4.86 -14.34 14.95
N GLY A 18 5.56 -15.42 14.60
CA GLY A 18 5.60 -16.61 15.43
C GLY A 18 4.24 -17.22 15.63
N ASP A 19 3.96 -17.55 16.87
CA ASP A 19 2.72 -18.23 17.21
C ASP A 19 1.49 -17.34 17.14
N LEU A 20 1.67 -16.04 16.85
CA LEU A 20 0.53 -15.15 16.71
C LEU A 20 -0.25 -15.41 15.43
N VAL A 21 0.38 -16.02 14.42
CA VAL A 21 -0.32 -16.31 13.17
C VAL A 21 -1.05 -17.63 13.34
N ILE A 22 -2.38 -17.56 13.36
CA ILE A 22 -3.21 -18.76 13.45
C ILE A 22 -3.36 -19.39 12.07
N ARG A 23 -3.54 -18.56 11.04
CA ARG A 23 -3.83 -19.09 9.72
C ARG A 23 -3.43 -18.10 8.65
N ARG A 24 -2.76 -18.59 7.62
CA ARG A 24 -2.52 -17.81 6.40
C ARG A 24 -3.70 -18.00 5.47
N LEU A 25 -4.14 -16.92 4.87
CA LEU A 25 -5.28 -16.98 3.99
C LEU A 25 -4.87 -16.86 2.53
N ASP A 26 -4.23 -15.75 2.16
CA ASP A 26 -3.87 -15.56 0.76
C ASP A 26 -2.88 -14.41 0.62
N VAL A 27 -2.20 -14.39 -0.51
CA VAL A 27 -1.41 -13.25 -0.93
C VAL A 27 -2.38 -12.23 -1.54
N ILE A 28 -2.23 -10.98 -1.12
CA ILE A 28 -3.05 -9.91 -1.66
C ILE A 28 -2.14 -8.81 -2.19
N ALA A 29 -2.61 -8.14 -3.21
CA ALA A 29 -1.86 -7.04 -3.81
C ALA A 29 -2.85 -6.04 -4.40
N CYS A 30 -2.44 -4.78 -4.40
CA CYS A 30 -3.22 -3.73 -5.03
C CYS A 30 -2.30 -2.67 -5.58
N GLU A 31 -2.80 -1.89 -6.53
CA GLU A 31 -2.02 -0.89 -7.23
C GLU A 31 -2.74 0.43 -7.24
N CYS A 32 -1.96 1.50 -7.29
CA CYS A 32 -2.47 2.85 -7.49
C CYS A 32 -1.66 3.49 -8.59
N VAL A 33 -2.33 3.88 -9.67
CA VAL A 33 -1.66 4.55 -10.79
C VAL A 33 -1.62 6.03 -10.52
N LEU A 34 -0.43 6.60 -10.68
CA LEU A 34 -0.18 8.03 -10.47
C LEU A 34 -0.04 8.70 -11.82
N GLY A 35 -0.51 9.93 -11.91
CA GLY A 35 -0.55 10.63 -13.18
C GLY A 35 0.81 11.00 -13.72
N VAL A 36 0.83 11.39 -14.98
CA VAL A 36 2.05 11.77 -15.68
C VAL A 36 2.81 12.88 -14.97
N ASN A 37 2.08 13.86 -14.44
CA ASN A 37 2.73 14.97 -13.75
C ASN A 37 3.44 14.50 -12.49
N VAL A 38 2.85 13.54 -11.78
CA VAL A 38 3.49 12.99 -10.59
C VAL A 38 4.75 12.24 -10.97
N LEU A 39 4.71 11.49 -12.06
CA LEU A 39 5.89 10.78 -12.54
C LEU A 39 7.02 11.76 -12.86
N ARG A 40 6.70 12.84 -13.55
CA ARG A 40 7.70 13.85 -13.90
C ARG A 40 8.32 14.44 -12.65
N ASP A 41 7.49 14.79 -11.67
CA ASP A 41 7.99 15.36 -10.43
C ASP A 41 8.83 14.37 -9.64
N PHE A 42 8.42 13.10 -9.69
CA PHE A 42 9.15 12.02 -9.03
C PHE A 42 10.56 11.88 -9.61
N LYS A 43 10.67 11.88 -10.94
CA LYS A 43 11.96 11.81 -11.60
C LYS A 43 12.81 13.02 -11.30
N SER A 44 12.21 14.20 -11.28
CA SER A 44 12.94 15.43 -10.99
C SER A 44 13.49 15.44 -9.59
N ALA A 45 12.79 14.84 -8.64
CA ALA A 45 13.25 14.80 -7.27
C ALA A 45 14.55 14.01 -7.10
N PHE A 46 14.80 13.07 -8.01
CA PHE A 46 16.04 12.29 -7.95
C PHE A 46 17.18 12.95 -8.70
N THR A 47 16.87 13.81 -9.66
CA THR A 47 17.93 14.43 -10.46
C THR A 47 18.29 15.81 -9.97
N ASN A 48 17.36 16.50 -9.35
CA ASN A 48 17.61 17.85 -8.83
C ASN A 48 17.84 17.77 -7.34
N ILE A 49 19.10 17.81 -7.02
CA ILE A 49 19.49 17.76 -5.62
C ILE A 49 19.20 19.06 -4.92
N ILE A 50 18.87 20.06 -5.66
CA ILE A 50 18.59 21.33 -5.07
C ILE A 50 17.22 21.28 -4.49
N GLY A 51 17.22 20.95 -3.36
CA GLY A 51 16.25 20.82 -2.47
C GLY A 51 15.05 21.64 -2.41
N GLY A 52 14.37 21.73 -3.39
CA GLY A 52 13.02 22.16 -3.22
C GLY A 52 12.17 20.96 -3.01
N ARG A 53 11.63 20.80 -1.86
CA ARG A 53 10.63 19.78 -1.67
C ARG A 53 9.40 20.17 -2.42
N SER A 54 8.91 19.26 -3.25
CA SER A 54 7.63 19.46 -3.87
C SER A 54 6.56 18.97 -2.93
N GLU A 55 5.82 19.88 -2.33
CA GLU A 55 4.71 19.50 -1.47
C GLU A 55 3.65 18.76 -2.26
N GLY A 56 3.45 19.16 -3.51
CA GLY A 56 2.49 18.47 -4.36
C GLY A 56 2.85 17.02 -4.58
N LEU A 57 4.13 16.75 -4.85
CA LEU A 57 4.60 15.38 -5.02
C LEU A 57 4.43 14.60 -3.73
N GLN A 58 4.84 15.18 -2.61
CA GLN A 58 4.73 14.48 -1.33
C GLN A 58 3.30 14.15 -1.01
N ASN A 59 2.38 15.07 -1.26
CA ASN A 59 0.96 14.83 -1.02
C ASN A 59 0.43 13.72 -1.92
N SER A 60 0.83 13.72 -3.19
CA SER A 60 0.39 12.69 -4.12
C SER A 60 0.87 11.31 -3.70
N LEU A 61 2.12 11.22 -3.27
CA LEU A 61 2.67 9.94 -2.81
C LEU A 61 1.99 9.48 -1.53
N LYS A 62 1.69 10.43 -0.64
CA LYS A 62 1.01 10.09 0.61
C LYS A 62 -0.41 9.59 0.35
N GLU A 63 -1.12 10.24 -0.56
CA GLU A 63 -2.46 9.80 -0.93
C GLU A 63 -2.44 8.44 -1.59
N ALA A 64 -1.44 8.18 -2.45
CA ALA A 64 -1.33 6.88 -3.09
C ALA A 64 -1.08 5.78 -2.08
N LYS A 65 -0.23 6.04 -1.09
CA LYS A 65 0.01 5.05 -0.03
C LYS A 65 -1.25 4.78 0.77
N GLN A 66 -1.98 5.84 1.10
CA GLN A 66 -3.22 5.65 1.84
C GLN A 66 -4.22 4.82 1.03
N THR A 67 -4.30 5.08 -0.27
CA THR A 67 -5.18 4.35 -1.16
C THR A 67 -4.87 2.85 -1.16
N VAL A 68 -3.58 2.48 -1.35
CA VAL A 68 -3.24 1.07 -1.39
C VAL A 68 -3.39 0.41 -0.03
N PHE A 69 -3.11 1.13 1.06
CA PHE A 69 -3.32 0.56 2.39
C PHE A 69 -4.81 0.31 2.64
N ASP A 70 -5.68 1.24 2.25
CA ASP A 70 -7.11 1.05 2.40
C ASP A 70 -7.59 -0.14 1.58
N GLU A 71 -7.06 -0.30 0.37
CA GLU A 71 -7.44 -1.42 -0.48
C GLU A 71 -6.95 -2.75 0.09
N LEU A 72 -5.75 -2.77 0.68
CA LEU A 72 -5.27 -3.99 1.33
C LEU A 72 -6.22 -4.39 2.46
N LYS A 73 -6.68 -3.42 3.23
CA LYS A 73 -7.62 -3.71 4.32
C LYS A 73 -8.92 -4.28 3.78
N ILE A 74 -9.42 -3.71 2.69
CA ILE A 74 -10.66 -4.17 2.08
C ILE A 74 -10.51 -5.61 1.59
N GLU A 75 -9.41 -5.90 0.88
CA GLU A 75 -9.18 -7.24 0.38
C GLU A 75 -9.01 -8.25 1.50
N ALA A 76 -8.27 -7.86 2.54
CA ALA A 76 -8.09 -8.73 3.69
C ALA A 76 -9.42 -9.01 4.40
N HIS A 77 -10.23 -7.98 4.53
CA HIS A 77 -11.53 -8.12 5.18
C HIS A 77 -12.42 -9.11 4.42
N LYS A 78 -12.39 -9.05 3.09
CA LYS A 78 -13.17 -9.97 2.26
C LYS A 78 -12.78 -11.41 2.49
N LEU A 79 -11.54 -11.66 2.83
CA LEU A 79 -11.04 -13.01 3.07
C LEU A 79 -11.27 -13.48 4.51
N GLY A 80 -11.76 -12.60 5.36
CA GLY A 80 -11.93 -12.93 6.77
C GLY A 80 -10.68 -12.75 7.60
N ALA A 81 -9.68 -12.05 7.07
CA ALA A 81 -8.44 -11.80 7.78
C ALA A 81 -8.62 -10.69 8.81
N ASN A 82 -7.75 -10.68 9.82
CA ASN A 82 -7.67 -9.54 10.72
C ASN A 82 -6.34 -8.82 10.62
N ALA A 83 -5.46 -9.27 9.75
CA ALA A 83 -4.17 -8.61 9.56
C ALA A 83 -3.60 -8.90 8.19
N VAL A 84 -2.71 -8.01 7.75
CA VAL A 84 -1.88 -8.22 6.56
C VAL A 84 -0.44 -8.06 7.03
N ILE A 85 0.36 -9.08 6.82
CA ILE A 85 1.74 -9.08 7.25
C ILE A 85 2.67 -9.07 6.03
N GLY A 86 3.93 -8.74 6.26
CA GLY A 86 4.92 -8.75 5.20
C GLY A 86 4.63 -7.76 4.11
N ILE A 87 4.06 -6.62 4.45
CA ILE A 87 3.68 -5.63 3.45
C ILE A 87 4.93 -5.05 2.79
N ASP A 88 4.88 -4.98 1.47
CA ASP A 88 5.91 -4.38 0.67
C ASP A 88 5.28 -3.32 -0.23
N LEU A 89 5.94 -2.19 -0.34
CA LEU A 89 5.53 -1.11 -1.23
C LEU A 89 6.59 -0.93 -2.29
N ASP A 90 6.17 -0.84 -3.52
CA ASP A 90 7.10 -0.72 -4.62
C ASP A 90 6.56 0.29 -5.64
N TYR A 91 7.40 1.24 -6.02
CA TYR A 91 7.06 2.18 -7.07
C TYR A 91 7.62 1.66 -8.38
N GLN A 92 6.78 1.58 -9.38
CA GLN A 92 7.18 1.09 -10.69
C GLN A 92 6.86 2.13 -11.75
N GLU A 93 7.83 2.37 -12.60
CA GLU A 93 7.61 3.22 -13.76
C GLU A 93 7.23 2.33 -14.93
N LEU A 94 6.10 2.63 -15.54
CA LEU A 94 5.61 1.90 -16.69
C LEU A 94 5.75 2.77 -17.92
N ASN A 95 6.41 2.24 -18.96
CA ASN A 95 6.61 2.95 -20.20
C ASN A 95 5.84 2.21 -21.27
N GLY A 96 5.04 2.93 -22.03
CA GLY A 96 4.25 2.28 -23.06
C GLY A 96 3.74 3.25 -24.08
N LYS A 97 2.98 2.71 -25.03
CA LYS A 97 2.47 3.51 -26.14
C LYS A 97 1.48 4.58 -25.69
N GLY A 98 0.83 4.37 -24.58
CA GLY A 98 -0.09 5.34 -24.02
C GLY A 98 0.57 6.41 -23.19
N GLY A 99 1.92 6.40 -23.12
CA GLY A 99 2.68 7.32 -22.30
C GLY A 99 3.26 6.62 -21.10
N ASP A 100 4.03 7.38 -20.34
CA ASP A 100 4.68 6.85 -19.15
C ASP A 100 3.81 7.13 -17.93
N MET A 101 3.89 6.25 -16.96
CA MET A 101 3.13 6.43 -15.73
C MET A 101 3.91 5.83 -14.57
N LEU A 102 3.59 6.30 -13.39
CA LEU A 102 4.13 5.76 -12.16
C LEU A 102 3.03 4.97 -11.46
N MET A 103 3.39 3.82 -10.96
CA MET A 103 2.44 2.96 -10.26
C MET A 103 3.00 2.58 -8.91
N LEU A 104 2.18 2.66 -7.89
CA LEU A 104 2.53 2.16 -6.56
C LEU A 104 1.85 0.83 -6.37
N VAL A 105 2.65 -0.19 -6.05
CA VAL A 105 2.14 -1.53 -5.81
C VAL A 105 2.36 -1.86 -4.34
N ALA A 106 1.32 -2.36 -3.70
CA ALA A 106 1.41 -2.84 -2.32
C ALA A 106 1.03 -4.32 -2.32
N SER A 107 1.78 -5.11 -1.60
CA SER A 107 1.47 -6.54 -1.47
C SER A 107 1.68 -6.97 -0.03
N GLY A 108 1.10 -8.10 0.31
CA GLY A 108 1.25 -8.67 1.64
C GLY A 108 0.50 -9.97 1.74
N THR A 109 0.53 -10.56 2.91
CA THR A 109 -0.16 -11.82 3.17
C THR A 109 -1.28 -11.58 4.17
N ALA A 110 -2.50 -11.90 3.76
CA ALA A 110 -3.65 -11.81 4.64
C ALA A 110 -3.64 -13.01 5.57
N VAL A 111 -3.76 -12.74 6.86
CA VAL A 111 -3.68 -13.78 7.90
C VAL A 111 -4.71 -13.52 8.98
N ILE A 112 -4.94 -14.55 9.77
CA ILE A 112 -5.66 -14.40 11.02
C ILE A 112 -4.62 -14.50 12.13
N LEU A 113 -4.53 -13.43 12.90
CA LEU A 113 -3.67 -13.40 14.08
C LEU A 113 -4.47 -13.70 15.32
N ASP A 114 -3.82 -14.32 16.27
CA ASP A 114 -4.38 -14.45 17.60
C ASP A 114 -4.30 -13.07 18.24
N GLU A 115 -5.46 -12.49 18.49
CA GLU A 115 -5.49 -11.16 19.08
C GLU A 115 -5.31 -11.20 20.59
N GLY A 116 -5.14 -12.38 21.12
CA GLY A 116 -4.96 -12.55 22.55
C GLY A 116 -6.23 -12.29 23.31
N GLN A 117 -6.08 -12.35 24.61
CA GLN A 117 -7.18 -12.04 25.49
C GLN A 117 -7.20 -10.56 25.69
N THR A 118 -7.92 -9.89 24.85
CA THR A 118 -8.18 -8.51 25.18
C THR A 118 -9.25 -8.52 26.23
N SER A 119 -8.83 -8.36 27.37
CA SER A 119 -9.78 -8.21 28.46
C SER A 119 -10.36 -6.83 28.46
#